data_0d06eb029a7219d934cf50a7ee353e00
#
_entry.id   0d06eb029a7219d934cf50a7ee353e00
#
_cell.length_a   1.000
_cell.length_b   1.000
_cell.length_c   1.000
_cell.angle_alpha   90.00
_cell.angle_beta   90.00
_cell.angle_gamma   90.00
#
_symmetry.space_group_name_H-M   'P 1'
#
loop_
_entity.id
_entity.type
_entity.pdbx_description
1 polymer ?
#
loop_
_entity_poly.entity_id
_entity_poly.type
_entity_poly.pdbx_seq_one_letter_code
_entity_poly.pdbx_strand_id
1 'polypeptide(L)'
;MKLSWLIGGLIAAAAALIAVLAFMYILPLDLRDRSPIQPIAFSHKLHAGDNHIPCLFCHRYAPKSTVAGIPAVSDCRACHLFISQSAPEIKKVMEYWEKKEPIPWMRVYGVPDHVYFPHMMHIRAGLVCTTCHGEVVAMERITRSVKLDMGWCLNCHKEHKASIDCWTCHK
;
A
#
# COMPACT_ATOMS: atom_id res chain seq x y z
N MET A 1 10.71 -42.63 36.47
CA MET A 1 9.43 -42.05 35.96
C MET A 1 9.29 -40.56 36.17
N LYS A 2 9.67 -39.95 37.29
CA LYS A 2 9.45 -38.50 37.54
C LYS A 2 10.32 -37.55 36.69
N LEU A 3 11.56 -37.92 36.35
CA LEU A 3 12.50 -37.06 35.60
C LEU A 3 12.07 -36.90 34.12
N SER A 4 11.58 -37.97 33.49
CA SER A 4 11.08 -37.94 32.10
C SER A 4 9.87 -37.01 31.93
N TRP A 5 8.97 -36.98 32.90
CA TRP A 5 7.83 -36.06 32.91
C TRP A 5 8.23 -34.58 33.07
N LEU A 6 9.25 -34.31 33.88
CA LEU A 6 9.80 -32.96 34.03
C LEU A 6 10.48 -32.49 32.77
N ILE A 7 11.28 -33.33 32.12
CA ILE A 7 11.94 -33.01 30.84
C ILE A 7 10.88 -32.77 29.75
N GLY A 8 9.86 -33.64 29.64
CA GLY A 8 8.79 -33.45 28.69
C GLY A 8 8.02 -32.13 28.88
N GLY A 9 7.72 -31.78 30.13
CA GLY A 9 7.09 -30.51 30.46
C GLY A 9 7.92 -29.27 30.10
N LEU A 10 9.25 -29.32 30.35
CA LEU A 10 10.15 -28.25 29.97
C LEU A 10 10.26 -28.05 28.44
N ILE A 11 10.32 -29.17 27.69
CA ILE A 11 10.36 -29.10 26.22
C ILE A 11 9.05 -28.50 25.68
N ALA A 12 7.89 -28.94 26.20
CA ALA A 12 6.61 -28.39 25.78
C ALA A 12 6.49 -26.89 26.11
N ALA A 13 6.92 -26.47 27.28
CA ALA A 13 6.93 -25.04 27.66
C ALA A 13 7.85 -24.22 26.78
N ALA A 14 9.05 -24.71 26.46
CA ALA A 14 9.99 -24.04 25.55
C ALA A 14 9.41 -23.94 24.13
N ALA A 15 8.79 -25.00 23.62
CA ALA A 15 8.14 -24.99 22.30
C ALA A 15 6.98 -23.98 22.25
N ALA A 16 6.14 -23.93 23.28
CA ALA A 16 5.06 -22.94 23.39
C ALA A 16 5.58 -21.51 23.44
N LEU A 17 6.64 -21.26 24.22
CA LEU A 17 7.28 -19.93 24.27
C LEU A 17 7.84 -19.52 22.90
N ILE A 18 8.53 -20.40 22.20
CA ILE A 18 9.08 -20.14 20.85
C ILE A 18 7.93 -19.83 19.88
N ALA A 19 6.84 -20.62 19.93
CA ALA A 19 5.66 -20.36 19.08
C ALA A 19 5.04 -18.98 19.33
N VAL A 20 4.89 -18.58 20.61
CA VAL A 20 4.37 -17.26 20.99
C VAL A 20 5.31 -16.15 20.52
N LEU A 21 6.60 -16.28 20.72
CA LEU A 21 7.58 -15.27 20.26
C LEU A 21 7.61 -15.15 18.74
N ALA A 22 7.55 -16.26 18.02
CA ALA A 22 7.46 -16.29 16.56
C ALA A 22 6.16 -15.61 16.08
N PHE A 23 5.03 -15.91 16.69
CA PHE A 23 3.75 -15.27 16.38
C PHE A 23 3.78 -13.76 16.64
N MET A 24 4.32 -13.34 17.77
CA MET A 24 4.45 -11.92 18.14
C MET A 24 5.41 -11.15 17.23
N TYR A 25 6.41 -11.82 16.66
CA TYR A 25 7.39 -11.22 15.77
C TYR A 25 6.90 -11.17 14.31
N ILE A 26 6.37 -12.27 13.79
CA ILE A 26 5.99 -12.42 12.36
C ILE A 26 4.71 -11.63 12.05
N LEU A 27 3.67 -11.73 12.89
CA LEU A 27 2.38 -11.08 12.66
C LEU A 27 2.47 -9.55 12.56
N PRO A 28 3.19 -8.84 13.48
CA PRO A 28 3.35 -7.39 13.33
C PRO A 28 4.13 -6.96 12.09
N LEU A 29 5.09 -7.78 11.62
CA LEU A 29 5.85 -7.49 10.41
C LEU A 29 4.95 -7.53 9.16
N ASP A 30 4.11 -8.55 9.01
CA ASP A 30 3.16 -8.62 7.90
C ASP A 30 2.17 -7.45 7.90
N LEU A 31 1.64 -7.08 9.07
CA LEU A 31 0.74 -5.94 9.19
C LEU A 31 1.43 -4.61 8.89
N ARG A 32 2.68 -4.42 9.33
CA ARG A 32 3.47 -3.22 9.03
C ARG A 32 3.77 -3.09 7.54
N ASP A 33 4.10 -4.18 6.89
CA ASP A 33 4.37 -4.20 5.45
C ASP A 33 3.11 -3.89 4.63
N ARG A 34 1.94 -4.33 5.09
CA ARG A 34 0.68 -4.09 4.39
C ARG A 34 0.14 -2.67 4.55
N SER A 35 0.39 -2.02 5.68
CA SER A 35 -0.15 -0.68 6.01
C SER A 35 0.87 0.13 6.80
N PRO A 36 1.98 0.53 6.18
CA PRO A 36 3.03 1.28 6.86
C PRO A 36 2.52 2.61 7.38
N ILE A 37 3.12 3.06 8.50
CA ILE A 37 2.87 4.39 9.04
C ILE A 37 3.46 5.41 8.06
N GLN A 38 2.63 6.35 7.65
CA GLN A 38 3.01 7.41 6.71
C GLN A 38 3.50 8.66 7.45
N PRO A 39 4.39 9.48 6.85
CA PRO A 39 4.84 10.74 7.44
C PRO A 39 3.69 11.71 7.75
N ILE A 40 2.64 11.65 6.94
CA ILE A 40 1.39 12.38 7.11
C ILE A 40 0.25 11.37 7.14
N ALA A 41 -0.62 11.47 8.12
CA ALA A 41 -1.80 10.62 8.25
C ALA A 41 -2.88 11.06 7.23
N PHE A 42 -2.62 10.77 5.94
CA PHE A 42 -3.54 11.08 4.85
C PHE A 42 -4.69 10.08 4.83
N SER A 43 -5.93 10.57 4.89
CA SER A 43 -7.15 9.76 4.80
C SER A 43 -7.71 9.77 3.38
N HIS A 44 -7.68 8.63 2.70
CA HIS A 44 -8.39 8.45 1.43
C HIS A 44 -9.90 8.46 1.64
N LYS A 45 -10.38 7.94 2.78
CA LYS A 45 -11.79 7.98 3.14
C LYS A 45 -12.30 9.42 3.15
N LEU A 46 -11.59 10.33 3.82
CA LEU A 46 -12.00 11.74 3.87
C LEU A 46 -11.98 12.40 2.49
N HIS A 47 -10.92 12.17 1.68
CA HIS A 47 -10.76 12.86 0.40
C HIS A 47 -11.60 12.22 -0.72
N ALA A 48 -11.43 10.93 -0.97
CA ALA A 48 -12.08 10.23 -2.08
C ALA A 48 -13.45 9.65 -1.69
N GLY A 49 -13.65 9.26 -0.44
CA GLY A 49 -14.93 8.78 0.08
C GLY A 49 -15.89 9.92 0.38
N ASP A 50 -15.64 10.66 1.44
CA ASP A 50 -16.60 11.64 1.97
C ASP A 50 -16.69 12.90 1.08
N ASN A 51 -15.57 13.38 0.52
CA ASN A 51 -15.53 14.56 -0.36
C ASN A 51 -15.58 14.22 -1.86
N HIS A 52 -15.68 12.94 -2.24
CA HIS A 52 -15.84 12.47 -3.61
C HIS A 52 -14.77 13.00 -4.61
N ILE A 53 -13.56 13.27 -4.14
CA ILE A 53 -12.47 13.69 -5.01
C ILE A 53 -12.04 12.49 -5.88
N PRO A 54 -12.08 12.59 -7.22
CA PRO A 54 -11.74 11.47 -8.10
C PRO A 54 -10.30 11.01 -7.94
N CYS A 55 -10.03 9.70 -8.02
CA CYS A 55 -8.69 9.12 -7.90
C CYS A 55 -7.67 9.81 -8.84
N LEU A 56 -8.08 10.09 -10.08
CA LEU A 56 -7.22 10.69 -11.10
C LEU A 56 -6.96 12.18 -10.90
N PHE A 57 -7.66 12.83 -9.98
CA PHE A 57 -7.32 14.19 -9.60
C PHE A 57 -5.93 14.26 -8.96
N CYS A 58 -5.64 13.31 -8.09
CA CYS A 58 -4.35 13.18 -7.40
C CYS A 58 -3.38 12.25 -8.16
N HIS A 59 -3.85 11.10 -8.65
CA HIS A 59 -3.04 10.10 -9.36
C HIS A 59 -3.10 10.30 -10.88
N ARG A 60 -2.83 11.52 -11.33
CA ARG A 60 -3.01 11.98 -12.72
C ARG A 60 -2.14 11.28 -13.77
N TYR A 61 -1.10 10.59 -13.32
CA TYR A 61 -0.20 9.86 -14.23
C TYR A 61 -0.62 8.42 -14.49
N ALA A 62 -1.54 7.86 -13.69
CA ALA A 62 -1.99 6.48 -13.84
C ALA A 62 -2.46 6.12 -15.26
N PRO A 63 -3.26 6.94 -15.97
CA PRO A 63 -3.69 6.63 -17.35
C PRO A 63 -2.62 6.96 -18.41
N LYS A 64 -1.47 7.51 -18.03
CA LYS A 64 -0.46 8.04 -18.98
C LYS A 64 0.92 7.42 -18.81
N SER A 65 1.19 6.76 -17.68
CA SER A 65 2.52 6.31 -17.29
C SER A 65 2.52 4.89 -16.73
N THR A 66 3.70 4.36 -16.53
CA THR A 66 3.94 3.11 -15.79
C THR A 66 3.59 3.25 -14.32
N VAL A 67 3.77 4.43 -13.74
CA VAL A 67 3.46 4.72 -12.34
C VAL A 67 2.27 5.67 -12.23
N ALA A 68 1.43 5.46 -11.22
CA ALA A 68 0.29 6.32 -10.95
C ALA A 68 0.69 7.73 -10.48
N GLY A 69 1.87 7.83 -9.86
CA GLY A 69 2.35 9.03 -9.22
C GLY A 69 1.67 9.30 -7.86
N ILE A 70 2.33 10.13 -7.08
CA ILE A 70 1.80 10.68 -5.83
C ILE A 70 1.77 12.19 -6.02
N PRO A 71 0.72 12.91 -5.55
CA PRO A 71 0.63 14.36 -5.68
C PRO A 71 1.84 15.06 -5.06
N ALA A 72 2.29 16.13 -5.68
CA ALA A 72 3.31 16.99 -5.10
C ALA A 72 2.72 17.77 -3.90
N VAL A 73 3.59 18.30 -3.03
CA VAL A 73 3.18 19.12 -1.88
C VAL A 73 2.35 20.33 -2.32
N SER A 74 2.66 20.90 -3.49
CA SER A 74 1.90 21.98 -4.11
C SER A 74 0.43 21.63 -4.38
N ASP A 75 0.15 20.37 -4.74
CA ASP A 75 -1.22 19.92 -5.00
C ASP A 75 -2.05 19.89 -3.70
N CYS A 76 -1.45 19.44 -2.61
CA CYS A 76 -2.07 19.49 -1.27
C CYS A 76 -2.32 20.94 -0.84
N ARG A 77 -1.30 21.78 -1.00
CA ARG A 77 -1.31 23.18 -0.61
C ARG A 77 -2.38 23.97 -1.35
N ALA A 78 -2.67 23.68 -2.61
CA ALA A 78 -3.65 24.38 -3.42
C ALA A 78 -5.03 24.50 -2.73
N CYS A 79 -5.46 23.47 -2.02
CA CYS A 79 -6.70 23.49 -1.23
C CYS A 79 -6.44 23.90 0.23
N HIS A 80 -5.41 23.35 0.85
CA HIS A 80 -5.12 23.50 2.28
C HIS A 80 -4.56 24.87 2.67
N LEU A 81 -4.31 25.77 1.72
CA LEU A 81 -4.13 27.19 2.01
C LEU A 81 -5.38 27.84 2.59
N PHE A 82 -6.58 27.29 2.31
CA PHE A 82 -7.84 27.90 2.67
C PHE A 82 -8.67 27.03 3.61
N ILE A 83 -8.45 25.72 3.59
CA ILE A 83 -9.21 24.75 4.39
C ILE A 83 -8.33 23.95 5.33
N SER A 84 -8.85 23.68 6.53
CA SER A 84 -8.21 22.82 7.57
C SER A 84 -6.80 23.26 7.99
N GLN A 85 -6.46 24.53 7.89
CA GLN A 85 -5.11 25.08 8.17
C GLN A 85 -4.61 24.78 9.58
N SER A 86 -5.52 24.69 10.56
CA SER A 86 -5.18 24.40 11.96
C SER A 86 -4.90 22.92 12.25
N ALA A 87 -5.27 22.02 11.31
CA ALA A 87 -5.11 20.59 11.49
C ALA A 87 -3.61 20.21 11.59
N PRO A 88 -3.22 19.34 12.55
CA PRO A 88 -1.82 18.96 12.75
C PRO A 88 -1.14 18.41 11.50
N GLU A 89 -1.85 17.59 10.73
CA GLU A 89 -1.32 16.98 9.51
C GLU A 89 -1.10 18.01 8.39
N ILE A 90 -1.96 19.05 8.33
CA ILE A 90 -1.77 20.14 7.37
C ILE A 90 -0.57 21.03 7.73
N LYS A 91 -0.32 21.25 9.02
CA LYS A 91 0.90 21.95 9.46
C LYS A 91 2.16 21.22 8.98
N LYS A 92 2.20 19.88 9.06
CA LYS A 92 3.31 19.08 8.52
C LYS A 92 3.44 19.26 7.00
N VAL A 93 2.32 19.29 6.24
CA VAL A 93 2.36 19.56 4.79
C VAL A 93 3.00 20.91 4.51
N MET A 94 2.64 21.95 5.28
CA MET A 94 3.23 23.29 5.12
C MET A 94 4.71 23.32 5.48
N GLU A 95 5.16 22.57 6.47
CA GLU A 95 6.58 22.43 6.79
C GLU A 95 7.38 21.83 5.61
N TYR A 96 6.86 20.79 4.94
CA TYR A 96 7.48 20.25 3.73
C TYR A 96 7.50 21.26 2.59
N TRP A 97 6.43 22.04 2.45
CA TRP A 97 6.39 23.15 1.47
C TRP A 97 7.45 24.22 1.71
N GLU A 98 7.59 24.69 2.94
CA GLU A 98 8.55 25.73 3.32
C GLU A 98 10.00 25.26 3.13
N LYS A 99 10.28 24.00 3.47
CA LYS A 99 11.58 23.36 3.25
C LYS A 99 11.86 23.03 1.80
N LYS A 100 10.88 23.13 0.90
CA LYS A 100 10.95 22.70 -0.51
C LYS A 100 11.32 21.21 -0.65
N GLU A 101 10.88 20.38 0.27
CA GLU A 101 11.14 18.97 0.32
C GLU A 101 9.90 18.16 -0.09
N PRO A 102 10.05 17.04 -0.80
CA PRO A 102 8.94 16.13 -1.02
C PRO A 102 8.59 15.39 0.27
N ILE A 103 7.31 15.02 0.43
CA ILE A 103 6.90 14.13 1.53
C ILE A 103 7.48 12.74 1.26
N PRO A 104 8.26 12.15 2.18
CA PRO A 104 8.90 10.84 1.99
C PRO A 104 7.91 9.68 2.25
N TRP A 105 6.92 9.55 1.36
CA TRP A 105 5.90 8.53 1.46
C TRP A 105 6.47 7.11 1.48
N MET A 106 5.96 6.29 2.40
CA MET A 106 6.29 4.87 2.43
C MET A 106 5.48 4.12 1.37
N ARG A 107 6.18 3.37 0.50
CA ARG A 107 5.54 2.58 -0.56
C ARG A 107 4.69 1.46 0.04
N VAL A 108 3.41 1.38 -0.36
CA VAL A 108 2.46 0.32 0.05
C VAL A 108 2.36 -0.78 -1.00
N TYR A 109 2.35 -0.39 -2.27
CA TYR A 109 2.32 -1.30 -3.40
C TYR A 109 3.63 -1.24 -4.17
N GLY A 110 4.15 -2.38 -4.54
CA GLY A 110 5.35 -2.51 -5.34
C GLY A 110 5.43 -3.88 -5.99
N VAL A 111 6.08 -3.92 -7.13
CA VAL A 111 6.53 -5.15 -7.78
C VAL A 111 8.05 -5.19 -7.74
N PRO A 112 8.70 -6.38 -7.83
CA PRO A 112 10.15 -6.48 -7.94
C PRO A 112 10.71 -5.68 -9.13
N ASP A 113 11.94 -5.21 -9.05
CA ASP A 113 12.56 -4.33 -10.06
C ASP A 113 12.65 -4.97 -11.46
N HIS A 114 12.69 -6.30 -11.53
CA HIS A 114 12.67 -7.06 -12.79
C HIS A 114 11.27 -7.24 -13.38
N VAL A 115 10.22 -6.64 -12.76
CA VAL A 115 8.84 -6.71 -13.24
C VAL A 115 8.40 -5.35 -13.76
N TYR A 116 8.12 -5.30 -15.03
CA TYR A 116 7.55 -4.12 -15.68
C TYR A 116 6.02 -4.14 -15.58
N PHE A 117 5.47 -3.20 -14.82
CA PHE A 117 4.03 -3.04 -14.63
C PHE A 117 3.58 -1.63 -15.09
N PRO A 118 2.93 -1.50 -16.25
CA PRO A 118 2.42 -0.22 -16.72
C PRO A 118 0.97 0.02 -16.30
N HIS A 119 0.71 0.93 -15.35
CA HIS A 119 -0.65 1.33 -14.97
C HIS A 119 -1.51 1.71 -16.18
N MET A 120 -0.94 2.51 -17.09
CA MET A 120 -1.67 3.01 -18.27
C MET A 120 -2.30 1.91 -19.12
N MET A 121 -1.64 0.75 -19.25
CA MET A 121 -2.16 -0.36 -20.08
C MET A 121 -3.34 -1.03 -19.40
N HIS A 122 -3.30 -1.20 -18.07
CA HIS A 122 -4.38 -1.79 -17.29
C HIS A 122 -5.62 -0.89 -17.26
N ILE A 123 -5.43 0.43 -17.10
CA ILE A 123 -6.53 1.40 -17.14
C ILE A 123 -7.15 1.47 -18.54
N ARG A 124 -6.34 1.45 -19.61
CA ARG A 124 -6.84 1.40 -21.00
C ARG A 124 -7.59 0.11 -21.32
N ALA A 125 -7.25 -0.98 -20.65
CA ALA A 125 -8.01 -2.24 -20.74
C ALA A 125 -9.35 -2.20 -19.97
N GLY A 126 -9.71 -1.07 -19.36
CA GLY A 126 -10.98 -0.87 -18.66
C GLY A 126 -11.00 -1.36 -17.21
N LEU A 127 -9.85 -1.72 -16.63
CA LEU A 127 -9.79 -2.13 -15.22
C LEU A 127 -9.99 -0.93 -14.30
N VAL A 128 -10.85 -1.10 -13.30
CA VAL A 128 -11.08 -0.09 -12.27
C VAL A 128 -10.05 -0.19 -11.14
N CYS A 129 -9.80 0.92 -10.47
CA CYS A 129 -8.75 1.01 -9.44
C CYS A 129 -8.96 0.02 -8.30
N THR A 130 -10.20 -0.22 -7.90
CA THR A 130 -10.59 -1.12 -6.81
C THR A 130 -10.24 -2.59 -7.07
N THR A 131 -10.11 -3.01 -8.34
CA THR A 131 -9.71 -4.38 -8.70
C THR A 131 -8.38 -4.79 -8.03
N CYS A 132 -7.42 -3.85 -7.97
CA CYS A 132 -6.10 -4.09 -7.39
C CYS A 132 -5.92 -3.42 -6.02
N HIS A 133 -6.53 -2.26 -5.83
CA HIS A 133 -6.33 -1.44 -4.62
C HIS A 133 -7.42 -1.62 -3.55
N GLY A 134 -8.50 -2.38 -3.85
CA GLY A 134 -9.63 -2.57 -2.93
C GLY A 134 -10.43 -1.28 -2.71
N GLU A 135 -11.22 -1.25 -1.66
CA GLU A 135 -12.11 -0.14 -1.34
C GLU A 135 -11.37 1.04 -0.70
N VAL A 136 -10.47 1.66 -1.47
CA VAL A 136 -9.63 2.79 -1.00
C VAL A 136 -10.47 3.94 -0.45
N VAL A 137 -11.65 4.15 -1.00
CA VAL A 137 -12.59 5.19 -0.54
C VAL A 137 -13.09 5.00 0.90
N ALA A 138 -12.88 3.82 1.47
CA ALA A 138 -13.18 3.53 2.87
C ALA A 138 -11.94 3.54 3.79
N MET A 139 -10.75 3.78 3.24
CA MET A 139 -9.49 3.63 3.98
C MET A 139 -9.05 4.94 4.63
N GLU A 140 -8.99 4.96 5.96
CA GLU A 140 -8.32 6.03 6.72
C GLU A 140 -6.79 6.00 6.50
N ARG A 141 -6.21 4.80 6.48
CA ARG A 141 -4.82 4.54 6.11
C ARG A 141 -4.79 3.55 4.98
N ILE A 142 -4.06 3.87 3.93
CA ILE A 142 -3.91 2.96 2.79
C ILE A 142 -3.33 1.62 3.24
N THR A 143 -4.01 0.55 2.85
CA THR A 143 -3.63 -0.83 3.17
C THR A 143 -3.58 -1.66 1.90
N ARG A 144 -2.55 -2.47 1.75
CA ARG A 144 -2.43 -3.37 0.61
C ARG A 144 -3.52 -4.44 0.66
N SER A 145 -4.44 -4.41 -0.32
CA SER A 145 -5.59 -5.30 -0.40
C SER A 145 -5.25 -6.66 -1.02
N VAL A 146 -4.29 -6.69 -1.94
CA VAL A 146 -3.88 -7.90 -2.66
C VAL A 146 -2.37 -8.10 -2.59
N LYS A 147 -1.93 -9.35 -2.65
CA LYS A 147 -0.52 -9.68 -2.81
C LYS A 147 -0.20 -9.71 -4.30
N LEU A 148 0.62 -8.77 -4.76
CA LEU A 148 1.05 -8.68 -6.15
C LEU A 148 2.19 -9.68 -6.40
N ASP A 149 1.85 -10.96 -6.51
CA ASP A 149 2.78 -12.00 -6.95
C ASP A 149 2.47 -12.47 -8.38
N MET A 150 3.40 -13.23 -8.96
CA MET A 150 3.27 -13.71 -10.34
C MET A 150 2.00 -14.53 -10.55
N GLY A 151 1.62 -15.36 -9.57
CA GLY A 151 0.42 -16.19 -9.65
C GLY A 151 -0.84 -15.35 -9.74
N TRP A 152 -0.96 -14.30 -8.93
CA TRP A 152 -2.09 -13.38 -8.95
C TRP A 152 -2.22 -12.67 -10.30
N CYS A 153 -1.10 -12.17 -10.84
CA CYS A 153 -1.08 -11.50 -12.15
C CYS A 153 -1.46 -12.46 -13.27
N LEU A 154 -0.88 -13.66 -13.31
CA LEU A 154 -1.17 -14.66 -14.36
C LEU A 154 -2.62 -15.16 -14.33
N ASN A 155 -3.22 -15.32 -13.15
CA ASN A 155 -4.62 -15.70 -13.04
C ASN A 155 -5.53 -14.66 -13.68
N CYS A 156 -5.34 -13.38 -13.32
CA CYS A 156 -6.09 -12.28 -13.91
C CYS A 156 -5.89 -12.19 -15.45
N HIS A 157 -4.65 -12.31 -15.93
CA HIS A 157 -4.34 -12.29 -17.36
C HIS A 157 -5.00 -13.44 -18.11
N LYS A 158 -5.07 -14.65 -17.55
CA LYS A 158 -5.76 -15.79 -18.14
C LYS A 158 -7.27 -15.55 -18.21
N GLU A 159 -7.89 -15.05 -17.13
CA GLU A 159 -9.31 -14.72 -17.08
C GLU A 159 -9.70 -13.66 -18.12
N HIS A 160 -8.86 -12.64 -18.29
CA HIS A 160 -9.09 -11.53 -19.24
C HIS A 160 -8.50 -11.80 -20.64
N LYS A 161 -7.95 -12.98 -20.91
CA LYS A 161 -7.28 -13.34 -22.19
C LYS A 161 -6.17 -12.36 -22.58
N ALA A 162 -5.49 -11.78 -21.59
CA ALA A 162 -4.34 -10.93 -21.78
C ALA A 162 -3.05 -11.76 -21.94
N SER A 163 -1.97 -11.14 -22.44
CA SER A 163 -0.69 -11.83 -22.63
C SER A 163 -0.13 -12.40 -21.33
N ILE A 164 0.34 -13.64 -21.39
CA ILE A 164 1.04 -14.36 -20.32
C ILE A 164 2.50 -14.68 -20.69
N ASP A 165 2.99 -14.08 -21.78
CA ASP A 165 4.38 -14.25 -22.20
C ASP A 165 5.35 -13.64 -21.18
N CYS A 166 6.44 -14.32 -20.94
CA CYS A 166 7.45 -13.90 -19.94
C CYS A 166 7.92 -12.45 -20.18
N TRP A 167 8.20 -12.11 -21.43
CA TRP A 167 8.69 -10.79 -21.84
C TRP A 167 7.67 -9.64 -21.75
N THR A 168 6.39 -9.96 -21.54
CA THR A 168 5.38 -8.93 -21.31
C THR A 168 5.61 -8.23 -19.95
N CYS A 169 6.08 -8.99 -18.97
CA CYS A 169 6.25 -8.53 -17.59
C CYS A 169 7.72 -8.47 -17.15
N HIS A 170 8.60 -9.32 -17.70
CA HIS A 170 10.01 -9.40 -17.31
C HIS A 170 10.90 -8.76 -18.38
N LYS A 171 11.57 -7.67 -18.01
CA LYS A 171 12.48 -6.92 -18.90
C LYS A 171 13.79 -6.61 -18.18
#